data_570ad8a44e6b39d65797228347efe4e5
#
_entry.id   570ad8a44e6b39d65797228347efe4e5
#
_cell.length_a   1.000
_cell.length_b   1.000
_cell.length_c   1.000
_cell.angle_alpha   90.00
_cell.angle_beta   90.00
_cell.angle_gamma   90.00
#
_symmetry.space_group_name_H-M   'P 1'
#
loop_
_entity.id
_entity.type
_entity.pdbx_description
1 polymer ?
#
loop_
_entity_poly.entity_id
_entity_poly.type
_entity_poly.pdbx_seq_one_letter_code
_entity_poly.pdbx_strand_id
1 'polypeptide(L)'
;MKDRLQKIRNEAIAQIKAAGGMDALNDIRVSFLGKKGELTAIMKSMRDIPPEERPAFGQMVNEARQEIENSLDTMKKDLAAKARELQLKSEVIDVTLPAKKNHLGHRHPNSIAQEEVERIFTGMGYEVVEGPEIEFDYYNFEALNIPANHPAKDEQDTFYITKDLLLRTQTSGTQIHTMETQPLPIRMIAPGRVFRADELDATHSPIEGLVVDKNVTFADLKGTLAEFAKQLFGEDTKVKFRPHHFPFTEPSAEMDVTCFKCGGKGCRMCKGEGWIEILGCGMVHPHVFEMCGIDPEEYQGFAFGVGLERIAMLKYEIDDMHHLYENDIRFLKQF
;
A
#
# COMPACT_ATOMS: atom_id res chain seq x y z
N MET A 1 44.11 -44.82 -50.28
CA MET A 1 43.74 -43.80 -49.25
C MET A 1 42.29 -43.34 -49.36
N LYS A 2 41.80 -43.11 -50.57
CA LYS A 2 40.36 -42.68 -50.79
C LYS A 2 39.37 -43.70 -50.15
N ASP A 3 39.56 -44.97 -50.38
CA ASP A 3 38.68 -46.03 -49.82
C ASP A 3 38.69 -46.05 -48.30
N ARG A 4 39.84 -45.79 -47.67
CA ARG A 4 39.95 -45.72 -46.19
C ARG A 4 39.23 -44.50 -45.64
N LEU A 5 39.30 -43.34 -46.26
CA LEU A 5 38.55 -42.15 -45.91
C LEU A 5 37.04 -42.40 -45.99
N GLN A 6 36.59 -43.04 -47.07
CA GLN A 6 35.21 -43.36 -47.29
C GLN A 6 34.65 -44.39 -46.29
N LYS A 7 35.47 -45.35 -45.90
CA LYS A 7 35.14 -46.31 -44.86
C LYS A 7 34.97 -45.63 -43.48
N ILE A 8 35.91 -44.78 -43.09
CA ILE A 8 35.86 -44.06 -41.79
C ILE A 8 34.62 -43.11 -41.77
N ARG A 9 34.31 -42.39 -42.87
CA ARG A 9 33.11 -41.57 -42.97
C ARG A 9 31.83 -42.38 -42.77
N ASN A 10 31.71 -43.50 -43.47
CA ASN A 10 30.50 -44.33 -43.38
C ASN A 10 30.36 -44.96 -41.98
N GLU A 11 31.47 -45.36 -41.39
CA GLU A 11 31.51 -45.95 -40.04
C GLU A 11 31.12 -44.91 -38.98
N ALA A 12 31.67 -43.67 -39.08
CA ALA A 12 31.28 -42.59 -38.22
C ALA A 12 29.76 -42.26 -38.30
N ILE A 13 29.25 -42.14 -39.52
CA ILE A 13 27.79 -41.85 -39.72
C ILE A 13 26.92 -42.97 -39.18
N ALA A 14 27.35 -44.25 -39.35
CA ALA A 14 26.60 -45.38 -38.82
C ALA A 14 26.58 -45.40 -37.28
N GLN A 15 27.74 -45.15 -36.66
CA GLN A 15 27.84 -45.07 -35.19
C GLN A 15 27.04 -43.86 -34.62
N ILE A 16 27.08 -42.71 -35.28
CA ILE A 16 26.29 -41.54 -34.91
C ILE A 16 24.79 -41.85 -34.91
N LYS A 17 24.31 -42.54 -35.96
CA LYS A 17 22.89 -42.94 -36.06
C LYS A 17 22.47 -43.98 -35.00
N ALA A 18 23.42 -44.80 -34.54
CA ALA A 18 23.20 -45.80 -33.52
C ALA A 18 23.38 -45.27 -32.08
N ALA A 19 23.80 -43.99 -31.91
CA ALA A 19 24.06 -43.43 -30.61
C ALA A 19 22.78 -43.32 -29.77
N GLY A 20 22.75 -43.97 -28.63
CA GLY A 20 21.59 -44.00 -27.71
C GLY A 20 21.52 -42.83 -26.70
N GLY A 21 22.53 -41.94 -26.67
CA GLY A 21 22.59 -40.85 -25.70
C GLY A 21 23.68 -39.82 -26.00
N MET A 22 23.64 -38.70 -25.27
CA MET A 22 24.57 -37.57 -25.49
C MET A 22 26.03 -37.94 -25.17
N ASP A 23 26.28 -38.79 -24.16
CA ASP A 23 27.62 -39.23 -23.80
C ASP A 23 28.23 -40.11 -24.88
N ALA A 24 27.46 -41.09 -25.38
CA ALA A 24 27.85 -41.93 -26.51
C ALA A 24 28.16 -41.10 -27.77
N LEU A 25 27.33 -40.06 -28.04
CA LEU A 25 27.53 -39.17 -29.17
C LEU A 25 28.85 -38.35 -29.04
N ASN A 26 29.17 -37.93 -27.81
CA ASN A 26 30.41 -37.21 -27.53
C ASN A 26 31.63 -38.11 -27.66
N ASP A 27 31.54 -39.36 -27.22
CA ASP A 27 32.62 -40.35 -27.39
C ASP A 27 32.91 -40.63 -28.86
N ILE A 28 31.87 -40.77 -29.68
CA ILE A 28 31.99 -40.91 -31.13
C ILE A 28 32.66 -39.67 -31.75
N ARG A 29 32.26 -38.47 -31.33
CA ARG A 29 32.89 -37.23 -31.77
C ARG A 29 34.38 -37.23 -31.47
N VAL A 30 34.79 -37.63 -30.27
CA VAL A 30 36.19 -37.67 -29.85
C VAL A 30 36.96 -38.74 -30.62
N SER A 31 36.37 -39.91 -30.86
CA SER A 31 36.98 -41.03 -31.59
C SER A 31 37.29 -40.65 -33.06
N PHE A 32 36.41 -39.93 -33.73
CA PHE A 32 36.60 -39.61 -35.15
C PHE A 32 37.24 -38.21 -35.36
N LEU A 33 36.82 -37.19 -34.62
CA LEU A 33 37.21 -35.80 -34.84
C LEU A 33 38.19 -35.25 -33.78
N GLY A 34 38.48 -36.01 -32.73
CA GLY A 34 39.36 -35.58 -31.66
C GLY A 34 40.84 -35.43 -32.12
N LYS A 35 41.70 -34.87 -31.26
CA LYS A 35 43.14 -34.67 -31.57
C LYS A 35 43.88 -35.95 -31.98
N LYS A 36 43.42 -37.11 -31.51
CA LYS A 36 43.94 -38.45 -31.85
C LYS A 36 42.92 -39.27 -32.65
N GLY A 37 41.86 -38.62 -33.16
CA GLY A 37 40.80 -39.29 -33.88
C GLY A 37 41.23 -39.79 -35.24
N GLU A 38 40.42 -40.74 -35.77
CA GLU A 38 40.75 -41.45 -37.00
C GLU A 38 40.86 -40.54 -38.20
N LEU A 39 39.96 -39.53 -38.31
CA LEU A 39 40.00 -38.54 -39.39
C LEU A 39 41.24 -37.64 -39.27
N THR A 40 41.61 -37.28 -38.06
CA THR A 40 42.82 -36.49 -37.77
C THR A 40 44.10 -37.27 -38.10
N ALA A 41 44.10 -38.60 -37.90
CA ALA A 41 45.18 -39.46 -38.28
C ALA A 41 45.38 -39.51 -39.82
N ILE A 42 44.26 -39.55 -40.57
CA ILE A 42 44.31 -39.47 -42.05
C ILE A 42 44.85 -38.11 -42.52
N MET A 43 44.46 -37.01 -41.85
CA MET A 43 45.02 -35.68 -42.19
C MET A 43 46.55 -35.62 -41.99
N LYS A 44 47.08 -36.28 -40.97
CA LYS A 44 48.52 -36.33 -40.75
C LYS A 44 49.27 -37.19 -41.82
N SER A 45 48.61 -38.24 -42.34
CA SER A 45 49.21 -39.08 -43.41
C SER A 45 49.16 -38.45 -44.81
N MET A 46 48.57 -37.26 -44.95
CA MET A 46 48.61 -36.48 -46.20
C MET A 46 50.01 -36.12 -46.63
N ARG A 47 50.99 -36.18 -45.72
CA ARG A 47 52.40 -35.96 -46.06
C ARG A 47 52.98 -37.03 -47.00
N ASP A 48 52.38 -38.23 -47.01
CA ASP A 48 52.81 -39.35 -47.82
C ASP A 48 52.22 -39.40 -49.25
N ILE A 49 51.39 -38.36 -49.59
CA ILE A 49 50.73 -38.23 -50.91
C ILE A 49 51.57 -37.31 -51.84
N PRO A 50 51.62 -37.60 -53.14
CA PRO A 50 52.23 -36.71 -54.10
C PRO A 50 51.72 -35.28 -54.08
N PRO A 51 52.59 -34.25 -54.26
CA PRO A 51 52.15 -32.84 -54.10
C PRO A 51 50.95 -32.44 -54.95
N GLU A 52 50.83 -33.04 -56.15
CA GLU A 52 49.73 -32.74 -57.12
C GLU A 52 48.35 -33.23 -56.68
N GLU A 53 48.29 -34.31 -55.90
CA GLU A 53 47.02 -34.89 -55.41
C GLU A 53 46.56 -34.36 -54.04
N ARG A 54 47.44 -33.64 -53.32
CA ARG A 54 47.13 -33.14 -51.95
C ARG A 54 45.96 -32.21 -51.86
N PRO A 55 45.78 -31.24 -52.78
CA PRO A 55 44.61 -30.34 -52.74
C PRO A 55 43.30 -31.07 -52.88
N ALA A 56 43.18 -31.96 -53.85
CA ALA A 56 41.98 -32.74 -54.10
C ALA A 56 41.65 -33.70 -52.93
N PHE A 57 42.63 -34.31 -52.31
CA PHE A 57 42.46 -35.18 -51.15
C PHE A 57 42.11 -34.34 -49.90
N GLY A 58 42.68 -33.16 -49.73
CA GLY A 58 42.35 -32.24 -48.65
C GLY A 58 40.90 -31.81 -48.73
N GLN A 59 40.38 -31.53 -49.92
CA GLN A 59 38.99 -31.19 -50.11
C GLN A 59 38.06 -32.35 -49.70
N MET A 60 38.38 -33.58 -50.14
CA MET A 60 37.60 -34.78 -49.77
C MET A 60 37.57 -35.03 -48.26
N VAL A 61 38.68 -34.77 -47.54
CA VAL A 61 38.77 -34.91 -46.07
C VAL A 61 37.93 -33.85 -45.38
N ASN A 62 37.92 -32.59 -45.89
CA ASN A 62 37.07 -31.52 -45.37
C ASN A 62 35.59 -31.81 -45.62
N GLU A 63 35.20 -32.29 -46.77
CA GLU A 63 33.83 -32.72 -47.08
C GLU A 63 33.36 -33.83 -46.12
N ALA A 64 34.18 -34.87 -45.90
CA ALA A 64 33.89 -35.95 -45.01
C ALA A 64 33.77 -35.45 -43.54
N ARG A 65 34.63 -34.52 -43.13
CA ARG A 65 34.58 -33.89 -41.83
C ARG A 65 33.24 -33.14 -41.62
N GLN A 66 32.88 -32.34 -42.61
CA GLN A 66 31.66 -31.52 -42.57
C GLN A 66 30.40 -32.38 -42.52
N GLU A 67 30.38 -33.50 -43.28
CA GLU A 67 29.30 -34.47 -43.22
C GLU A 67 29.18 -35.13 -41.82
N ILE A 68 30.28 -35.51 -41.20
CA ILE A 68 30.30 -36.07 -39.85
C ILE A 68 29.81 -35.03 -38.85
N GLU A 69 30.33 -33.78 -38.92
CA GLU A 69 29.93 -32.68 -38.03
C GLU A 69 28.41 -32.39 -38.17
N ASN A 70 27.88 -32.29 -39.39
CA ASN A 70 26.46 -32.09 -39.64
C ASN A 70 25.61 -33.25 -39.11
N SER A 71 26.08 -34.49 -39.26
CA SER A 71 25.39 -35.68 -38.71
C SER A 71 25.37 -35.68 -37.18
N LEU A 72 26.46 -35.25 -36.53
CA LEU A 72 26.56 -35.11 -35.09
C LEU A 72 25.59 -34.02 -34.58
N ASP A 73 25.55 -32.86 -35.24
CA ASP A 73 24.67 -31.76 -34.83
C ASP A 73 23.17 -32.10 -35.00
N THR A 74 22.84 -32.82 -36.08
CA THR A 74 21.49 -33.32 -36.29
C THR A 74 21.08 -34.30 -35.18
N MET A 75 21.91 -35.32 -34.91
CA MET A 75 21.64 -36.30 -33.88
C MET A 75 21.58 -35.69 -32.49
N LYS A 76 22.43 -34.69 -32.20
CA LYS A 76 22.40 -33.92 -30.95
C LYS A 76 21.05 -33.20 -30.74
N LYS A 77 20.54 -32.57 -31.79
CA LYS A 77 19.22 -31.92 -31.75
C LYS A 77 18.09 -32.93 -31.52
N ASP A 78 18.16 -34.07 -32.21
CA ASP A 78 17.14 -35.14 -32.07
C ASP A 78 17.14 -35.76 -30.67
N LEU A 79 18.32 -36.03 -30.10
CA LEU A 79 18.45 -36.56 -28.75
C LEU A 79 17.99 -35.55 -27.69
N ALA A 80 18.32 -34.26 -27.88
CA ALA A 80 17.82 -33.20 -27.01
C ALA A 80 16.32 -33.02 -27.07
N ALA A 81 15.73 -33.10 -28.26
CA ALA A 81 14.29 -33.03 -28.44
C ALA A 81 13.57 -34.23 -27.77
N LYS A 82 14.09 -35.45 -27.95
CA LYS A 82 13.57 -36.63 -27.28
C LYS A 82 13.70 -36.58 -25.77
N ALA A 83 14.82 -36.11 -25.25
CA ALA A 83 15.01 -35.92 -23.80
C ALA A 83 14.01 -34.92 -23.24
N ARG A 84 13.80 -33.78 -23.94
CA ARG A 84 12.82 -32.79 -23.55
C ARG A 84 11.38 -33.34 -23.58
N GLU A 85 11.03 -34.10 -24.60
CA GLU A 85 9.69 -34.72 -24.69
C GLU A 85 9.45 -35.73 -23.55
N LEU A 86 10.44 -36.54 -23.21
CA LEU A 86 10.38 -37.45 -22.06
C LEU A 86 10.23 -36.70 -20.74
N GLN A 87 11.00 -35.61 -20.57
CA GLN A 87 10.89 -34.75 -19.40
C GLN A 87 9.49 -34.15 -19.28
N LEU A 88 8.96 -33.56 -20.36
CA LEU A 88 7.62 -32.99 -20.38
C LEU A 88 6.52 -34.04 -20.08
N LYS A 89 6.71 -35.27 -20.55
CA LYS A 89 5.78 -36.39 -20.22
C LYS A 89 5.88 -36.82 -18.75
N SER A 90 7.01 -36.66 -18.11
CA SER A 90 7.20 -36.99 -16.70
C SER A 90 6.73 -35.88 -15.76
N GLU A 91 6.69 -34.65 -16.20
CA GLU A 91 6.20 -33.47 -15.46
C GLU A 91 4.67 -33.37 -15.56
N VAL A 92 3.98 -34.32 -14.92
CA VAL A 92 2.50 -34.29 -14.87
C VAL A 92 2.05 -33.36 -13.79
N ILE A 93 1.41 -32.25 -14.18
CA ILE A 93 0.74 -31.33 -13.27
C ILE A 93 -0.75 -31.64 -13.30
N ASP A 94 -1.31 -31.94 -12.14
CA ASP A 94 -2.77 -32.10 -12.01
C ASP A 94 -3.42 -30.71 -12.00
N VAL A 95 -3.96 -30.32 -13.14
CA VAL A 95 -4.66 -29.03 -13.32
C VAL A 95 -6.03 -28.98 -12.65
N THR A 96 -6.53 -30.12 -12.11
CA THR A 96 -7.80 -30.16 -11.38
C THR A 96 -7.63 -29.80 -9.90
N LEU A 97 -6.40 -29.79 -9.39
CA LEU A 97 -6.12 -29.33 -8.03
C LEU A 97 -6.49 -27.85 -7.90
N PRO A 98 -7.30 -27.50 -6.89
CA PRO A 98 -7.65 -26.10 -6.67
C PRO A 98 -6.39 -25.26 -6.39
N ALA A 99 -6.33 -24.09 -6.99
CA ALA A 99 -5.27 -23.15 -6.71
C ALA A 99 -5.23 -22.82 -5.21
N LYS A 100 -4.03 -22.64 -4.65
CA LYS A 100 -3.87 -22.15 -3.28
C LYS A 100 -4.56 -20.80 -3.17
N LYS A 101 -5.64 -20.72 -2.40
CA LYS A 101 -6.35 -19.46 -2.16
C LYS A 101 -5.39 -18.53 -1.42
N ASN A 102 -5.06 -17.41 -2.05
CA ASN A 102 -4.42 -16.32 -1.35
C ASN A 102 -5.45 -15.72 -0.38
N HIS A 103 -5.11 -15.67 0.89
CA HIS A 103 -5.90 -14.93 1.87
C HIS A 103 -5.60 -13.44 1.63
N LEU A 104 -6.57 -12.73 1.11
CA LEU A 104 -6.50 -11.27 1.06
C LEU A 104 -6.57 -10.75 2.50
N GLY A 105 -5.74 -9.76 2.80
CA GLY A 105 -5.83 -9.04 4.06
C GLY A 105 -7.13 -8.23 4.12
N HIS A 106 -7.56 -7.88 5.32
CA HIS A 106 -8.68 -7.00 5.59
C HIS A 106 -8.18 -5.70 6.21
N ARG A 107 -8.89 -4.62 5.97
CA ARG A 107 -8.58 -3.33 6.58
C ARG A 107 -9.24 -3.23 7.95
N HIS A 108 -8.57 -2.53 8.87
CA HIS A 108 -9.14 -2.25 10.17
C HIS A 108 -10.37 -1.30 10.03
N PRO A 109 -11.45 -1.47 10.82
CA PRO A 109 -12.64 -0.61 10.75
C PRO A 109 -12.34 0.88 10.85
N ASN A 110 -11.42 1.30 11.73
CA ASN A 110 -11.00 2.70 11.84
C ASN A 110 -10.36 3.21 10.55
N SER A 111 -9.53 2.38 9.88
CA SER A 111 -8.91 2.77 8.60
C SER A 111 -9.94 2.92 7.49
N ILE A 112 -10.98 2.07 7.47
CA ILE A 112 -12.07 2.18 6.51
C ILE A 112 -12.87 3.47 6.77
N ALA A 113 -13.18 3.76 8.05
CA ALA A 113 -13.87 4.98 8.45
C ALA A 113 -13.06 6.24 8.10
N GLN A 114 -11.73 6.21 8.33
CA GLN A 114 -10.83 7.31 8.00
C GLN A 114 -10.83 7.60 6.50
N GLU A 115 -10.62 6.59 5.66
CA GLU A 115 -10.63 6.76 4.21
C GLU A 115 -11.96 7.32 3.68
N GLU A 116 -13.07 6.93 4.30
CA GLU A 116 -14.38 7.44 3.89
C GLU A 116 -14.55 8.91 4.28
N VAL A 117 -14.16 9.30 5.49
CA VAL A 117 -14.18 10.71 5.93
C VAL A 117 -13.27 11.56 5.07
N GLU A 118 -12.03 11.11 4.82
CA GLU A 118 -11.07 11.78 3.93
C GLU A 118 -11.64 11.96 2.52
N ARG A 119 -12.25 10.91 1.95
CA ARG A 119 -12.87 10.97 0.64
C ARG A 119 -13.99 12.00 0.57
N ILE A 120 -14.83 12.09 1.60
CA ILE A 120 -15.93 13.05 1.67
C ILE A 120 -15.37 14.48 1.71
N PHE A 121 -14.45 14.78 2.61
CA PHE A 121 -13.89 16.14 2.75
C PHE A 121 -13.03 16.53 1.54
N THR A 122 -12.23 15.61 1.00
CA THR A 122 -11.47 15.86 -0.24
C THR A 122 -12.41 16.18 -1.41
N GLY A 123 -13.55 15.48 -1.49
CA GLY A 123 -14.63 15.79 -2.46
C GLY A 123 -15.24 17.18 -2.28
N MET A 124 -15.20 17.73 -1.08
CA MET A 124 -15.62 19.11 -0.76
C MET A 124 -14.50 20.16 -0.90
N GLY A 125 -13.31 19.76 -1.38
CA GLY A 125 -12.17 20.65 -1.64
C GLY A 125 -11.27 20.88 -0.44
N TYR A 126 -11.23 19.96 0.53
CA TYR A 126 -10.30 20.00 1.65
C TYR A 126 -9.01 19.25 1.30
N GLU A 127 -7.88 19.72 1.79
CA GLU A 127 -6.60 19.04 1.76
C GLU A 127 -6.40 18.18 3.01
N VAL A 128 -5.78 17.02 2.85
CA VAL A 128 -5.36 16.17 3.98
C VAL A 128 -3.96 16.58 4.39
N VAL A 129 -3.79 17.02 5.64
CA VAL A 129 -2.53 17.51 6.18
C VAL A 129 -2.12 16.66 7.38
N GLU A 130 -0.90 16.16 7.36
CA GLU A 130 -0.32 15.41 8.48
C GLU A 130 0.53 16.31 9.36
N GLY A 131 0.50 16.06 10.67
CA GLY A 131 1.30 16.78 11.67
C GLY A 131 2.07 15.82 12.58
N PRO A 132 3.03 16.32 13.36
CA PRO A 132 3.86 15.52 14.26
C PRO A 132 3.05 14.93 15.42
N GLU A 133 3.32 13.68 15.81
CA GLU A 133 2.73 13.05 17.01
C GLU A 133 3.37 13.56 18.31
N ILE A 134 4.65 13.94 18.25
CA ILE A 134 5.37 14.60 19.34
C ILE A 134 5.35 16.10 19.07
N GLU A 135 4.77 16.86 20.00
CA GLU A 135 4.47 18.26 19.79
C GLU A 135 4.98 19.12 20.95
N PHE A 136 5.23 20.36 20.68
CA PHE A 136 5.50 21.35 21.72
C PHE A 136 4.21 21.78 22.44
N ASP A 137 4.31 22.04 23.73
CA ASP A 137 3.19 22.56 24.54
C ASP A 137 2.54 23.81 23.92
N TYR A 138 3.33 24.66 23.29
CA TYR A 138 2.86 25.83 22.53
C TYR A 138 1.79 25.46 21.50
N TYR A 139 2.05 24.50 20.60
CA TYR A 139 1.13 24.11 19.54
C TYR A 139 -0.05 23.31 20.04
N ASN A 140 0.15 22.52 21.10
CA ASN A 140 -0.91 21.68 21.62
C ASN A 140 -1.87 22.42 22.55
N PHE A 141 -1.44 23.55 23.16
CA PHE A 141 -2.23 24.27 24.14
C PHE A 141 -2.19 25.81 23.97
N GLU A 142 -1.04 26.45 24.05
CA GLU A 142 -0.95 27.90 24.17
C GLU A 142 -1.51 28.62 22.92
N ALA A 143 -1.07 28.24 21.72
CA ALA A 143 -1.57 28.78 20.45
C ALA A 143 -3.06 28.49 20.21
N LEU A 144 -3.63 27.50 20.92
CA LEU A 144 -5.04 27.14 20.90
C LEU A 144 -5.86 27.83 22.01
N ASN A 145 -5.37 28.96 22.51
CA ASN A 145 -6.05 29.71 23.57
C ASN A 145 -6.21 28.92 24.90
N ILE A 146 -5.30 27.99 25.17
CA ILE A 146 -5.24 27.21 26.43
C ILE A 146 -3.96 27.56 27.16
N PRO A 147 -3.94 28.64 27.98
CA PRO A 147 -2.74 29.07 28.73
C PRO A 147 -2.37 28.08 29.84
N ALA A 148 -1.14 28.20 30.34
CA ALA A 148 -0.56 27.27 31.32
C ALA A 148 -1.45 26.99 32.55
N ASN A 149 -2.20 27.99 32.99
CA ASN A 149 -3.05 27.92 34.18
C ASN A 149 -4.54 27.66 33.84
N HIS A 150 -4.85 27.27 32.60
CA HIS A 150 -6.24 27.03 32.20
C HIS A 150 -6.74 25.69 32.75
N PRO A 151 -7.93 25.62 33.40
CA PRO A 151 -8.44 24.38 33.97
C PRO A 151 -8.58 23.22 32.97
N ALA A 152 -8.89 23.52 31.71
CA ALA A 152 -9.00 22.49 30.66
C ALA A 152 -7.66 21.78 30.37
N LYS A 153 -6.51 22.40 30.71
CA LYS A 153 -5.20 21.77 30.55
C LYS A 153 -4.95 20.72 31.64
N ASP A 154 -5.44 20.96 32.85
CA ASP A 154 -5.30 20.03 33.99
C ASP A 154 -6.21 18.80 33.86
N GLU A 155 -7.32 18.92 33.12
CA GLU A 155 -8.27 17.84 32.87
C GLU A 155 -7.82 16.87 31.75
N GLN A 156 -6.80 17.25 31.00
CA GLN A 156 -6.25 16.43 29.94
C GLN A 156 -5.02 15.67 30.47
N ASP A 157 -5.20 14.42 30.82
CA ASP A 157 -4.11 13.53 31.21
C ASP A 157 -3.10 13.38 30.05
N THR A 158 -2.11 14.27 30.02
CA THR A 158 -1.16 14.46 28.93
C THR A 158 0.14 13.74 29.22
N PHE A 159 0.64 12.98 28.23
CA PHE A 159 1.96 12.38 28.30
C PHE A 159 3.06 13.38 27.93
N TYR A 160 3.71 13.98 28.93
CA TYR A 160 4.87 14.83 28.73
C TYR A 160 6.16 14.02 28.61
N ILE A 161 6.96 14.30 27.57
CA ILE A 161 8.31 13.76 27.37
C ILE A 161 9.33 14.62 28.09
N THR A 162 9.18 15.94 27.98
CA THR A 162 9.93 16.95 28.71
C THR A 162 8.97 18.01 29.23
N LYS A 163 9.47 19.07 29.86
CA LYS A 163 8.62 20.18 30.33
C LYS A 163 7.79 20.83 29.22
N ASP A 164 8.35 20.91 28.00
CA ASP A 164 7.77 21.66 26.89
C ASP A 164 7.45 20.76 25.69
N LEU A 165 7.67 19.45 25.79
CA LEU A 165 7.46 18.48 24.71
C LEU A 165 6.57 17.34 25.19
N LEU A 166 5.55 17.00 24.43
CA LEU A 166 4.50 16.05 24.79
C LEU A 166 4.07 15.17 23.62
N LEU A 167 3.34 14.11 23.90
CA LEU A 167 2.54 13.40 22.91
C LEU A 167 1.24 14.18 22.73
N ARG A 168 0.93 14.59 21.49
CA ARG A 168 -0.23 15.45 21.20
C ARG A 168 -1.54 14.83 21.69
N THR A 169 -2.36 15.64 22.34
CA THR A 169 -3.69 15.24 22.85
C THR A 169 -4.83 15.51 21.86
N GLN A 170 -4.53 16.25 20.80
CA GLN A 170 -5.42 16.65 19.71
C GLN A 170 -4.61 16.89 18.44
N THR A 171 -5.26 16.87 17.28
CA THR A 171 -4.61 17.18 16.00
C THR A 171 -4.68 18.65 15.66
N SER A 172 -5.26 19.49 16.52
CA SER A 172 -5.39 20.95 16.36
C SER A 172 -4.04 21.67 16.22
N GLY A 173 -2.95 21.14 16.78
CA GLY A 173 -1.60 21.67 16.56
C GLY A 173 -1.22 21.71 15.07
N THR A 174 -1.67 20.74 14.28
CA THR A 174 -1.49 20.72 12.82
C THR A 174 -2.18 21.90 12.14
N GLN A 175 -3.33 22.36 12.68
CA GLN A 175 -4.03 23.54 12.17
C GLN A 175 -3.18 24.80 12.39
N ILE A 176 -2.53 24.94 13.55
CA ILE A 176 -1.63 26.07 13.85
C ILE A 176 -0.44 26.07 12.90
N HIS A 177 0.25 24.92 12.74
CA HIS A 177 1.35 24.78 11.78
C HIS A 177 0.93 25.15 10.36
N THR A 178 -0.28 24.76 9.95
CA THR A 178 -0.80 25.09 8.62
C THR A 178 -1.06 26.58 8.47
N MET A 179 -1.68 27.22 9.46
CA MET A 179 -1.93 28.68 9.47
C MET A 179 -0.64 29.51 9.47
N GLU A 180 0.43 29.04 10.11
CA GLU A 180 1.73 29.71 10.11
C GLU A 180 2.52 29.56 8.81
N THR A 181 2.28 28.48 8.05
CA THR A 181 3.16 28.11 6.93
C THR A 181 2.50 28.21 5.56
N GLN A 182 1.18 28.13 5.48
CA GLN A 182 0.45 28.13 4.20
C GLN A 182 -0.24 29.47 3.93
N PRO A 183 -0.35 29.86 2.65
CA PRO A 183 -1.12 31.04 2.28
C PRO A 183 -2.62 30.81 2.46
N LEU A 184 -3.35 31.86 2.81
CA LEU A 184 -4.80 31.86 2.86
C LEU A 184 -5.40 31.96 1.44
N PRO A 185 -6.59 31.37 1.17
CA PRO A 185 -7.46 30.65 2.11
C PRO A 185 -7.00 29.22 2.41
N ILE A 186 -7.36 28.68 3.59
CA ILE A 186 -7.06 27.33 4.02
C ILE A 186 -8.35 26.51 4.12
N ARG A 187 -8.34 25.28 3.64
CA ARG A 187 -9.35 24.25 3.84
C ARG A 187 -8.67 22.92 4.03
N MET A 188 -8.59 22.42 5.24
CA MET A 188 -7.83 21.22 5.57
C MET A 188 -8.56 20.31 6.53
N ILE A 189 -8.19 19.03 6.48
CA ILE A 189 -8.44 18.06 7.54
C ILE A 189 -7.12 17.47 8.01
N ALA A 190 -7.02 17.20 9.30
CA ALA A 190 -5.85 16.60 9.94
C ALA A 190 -6.25 15.28 10.59
N PRO A 191 -6.18 14.14 9.88
CA PRO A 191 -6.28 12.83 10.50
C PRO A 191 -5.02 12.53 11.30
N GLY A 192 -5.15 11.82 12.41
CA GLY A 192 -3.96 11.41 13.14
C GLY A 192 -4.25 10.81 14.49
N ARG A 193 -3.29 10.08 15.03
CA ARG A 193 -3.38 9.56 16.39
C ARG A 193 -3.11 10.67 17.40
N VAL A 194 -3.86 10.60 18.49
CA VAL A 194 -3.66 11.44 19.68
C VAL A 194 -3.54 10.56 20.91
N PHE A 195 -2.95 11.08 21.96
CA PHE A 195 -2.58 10.32 23.14
C PHE A 195 -3.15 10.98 24.39
N ARG A 196 -3.92 10.20 25.17
CA ARG A 196 -4.50 10.63 26.43
C ARG A 196 -4.34 9.51 27.44
N ALA A 197 -4.08 9.82 28.69
CA ALA A 197 -3.92 8.81 29.74
C ALA A 197 -5.29 8.31 30.24
N ASP A 198 -6.08 7.71 29.38
CA ASP A 198 -7.37 7.13 29.70
C ASP A 198 -7.24 5.69 30.22
N GLU A 199 -8.19 5.25 31.05
CA GLU A 199 -8.18 3.89 31.60
C GLU A 199 -8.38 2.80 30.53
N LEU A 200 -9.07 3.11 29.43
CA LEU A 200 -9.44 2.14 28.41
C LEU A 200 -8.37 1.99 27.33
N ASP A 201 -7.91 3.09 26.79
CA ASP A 201 -6.86 3.14 25.76
C ASP A 201 -6.22 4.53 25.75
N ALA A 202 -4.90 4.55 25.69
CA ALA A 202 -4.13 5.80 25.61
C ALA A 202 -4.14 6.41 24.20
N THR A 203 -4.71 5.73 23.22
CA THR A 203 -4.65 6.14 21.80
C THR A 203 -6.05 6.35 21.24
N HIS A 204 -6.28 7.51 20.64
CA HIS A 204 -7.49 7.85 19.89
C HIS A 204 -7.13 8.35 18.51
N SER A 205 -8.07 8.26 17.57
CA SER A 205 -7.84 8.64 16.16
C SER A 205 -8.89 9.67 15.71
N PRO A 206 -8.76 10.96 16.09
CA PRO A 206 -9.64 11.99 15.56
C PRO A 206 -9.26 12.38 14.11
N ILE A 207 -10.24 12.97 13.42
CA ILE A 207 -10.00 13.85 12.28
C ILE A 207 -10.51 15.23 12.66
N GLU A 208 -9.63 16.21 12.63
CA GLU A 208 -10.01 17.60 12.83
C GLU A 208 -9.92 18.38 11.53
N GLY A 209 -10.82 19.33 11.34
CA GLY A 209 -10.87 20.15 10.13
C GLY A 209 -10.83 21.63 10.45
N LEU A 210 -10.27 22.40 9.52
CA LEU A 210 -10.14 23.86 9.59
C LEU A 210 -10.50 24.49 8.24
N VAL A 211 -11.25 25.55 8.28
CA VAL A 211 -11.45 26.47 7.17
C VAL A 211 -11.09 27.88 7.64
N VAL A 212 -10.26 28.57 6.87
CA VAL A 212 -9.95 30.00 7.06
C VAL A 212 -10.08 30.71 5.73
N ASP A 213 -10.97 31.69 5.66
CA ASP A 213 -11.19 32.51 4.47
C ASP A 213 -11.84 33.84 4.86
N LYS A 214 -12.04 34.73 3.91
CA LYS A 214 -12.82 35.96 4.12
C LYS A 214 -14.31 35.63 4.14
N ASN A 215 -15.04 36.30 5.05
CA ASN A 215 -16.50 36.19 5.16
C ASN A 215 -17.04 34.79 5.49
N VAL A 216 -16.27 33.95 6.17
CA VAL A 216 -16.71 32.65 6.68
C VAL A 216 -17.66 32.83 7.86
N THR A 217 -18.78 32.12 7.87
CA THR A 217 -19.82 32.26 8.88
C THR A 217 -20.14 30.93 9.58
N PHE A 218 -20.83 31.01 10.71
CA PHE A 218 -21.36 29.82 11.38
C PHE A 218 -22.39 29.06 10.50
N ALA A 219 -23.03 29.76 9.54
CA ALA A 219 -23.92 29.10 8.58
C ALA A 219 -23.15 28.21 7.60
N ASP A 220 -21.95 28.63 7.19
CA ASP A 220 -21.07 27.82 6.34
C ASP A 220 -20.59 26.56 7.08
N LEU A 221 -20.20 26.70 8.35
CA LEU A 221 -19.90 25.56 9.23
C LEU A 221 -21.08 24.57 9.26
N LYS A 222 -22.30 25.06 9.55
CA LYS A 222 -23.48 24.21 9.60
C LYS A 222 -23.77 23.52 8.27
N GLY A 223 -23.64 24.24 7.15
CA GLY A 223 -23.82 23.69 5.80
C GLY A 223 -22.84 22.59 5.49
N THR A 224 -21.54 22.82 5.75
CA THR A 224 -20.46 21.85 5.55
C THR A 224 -20.70 20.57 6.35
N LEU A 225 -20.97 20.70 7.63
CA LEU A 225 -21.18 19.55 8.52
C LEU A 225 -22.50 18.81 8.25
N ALA A 226 -23.55 19.52 7.80
CA ALA A 226 -24.80 18.87 7.37
C ALA A 226 -24.57 18.03 6.10
N GLU A 227 -23.81 18.53 5.15
CA GLU A 227 -23.44 17.80 3.94
C GLU A 227 -22.58 16.58 4.27
N PHE A 228 -21.56 16.73 5.13
CA PHE A 228 -20.75 15.63 5.64
C PHE A 228 -21.62 14.54 6.27
N ALA A 229 -22.56 14.91 7.15
CA ALA A 229 -23.44 13.95 7.81
C ALA A 229 -24.33 13.18 6.83
N LYS A 230 -24.85 13.84 5.79
CA LYS A 230 -25.65 13.19 4.74
C LYS A 230 -24.83 12.21 3.93
N GLN A 231 -23.62 12.58 3.51
CA GLN A 231 -22.77 11.70 2.73
C GLN A 231 -22.29 10.48 3.54
N LEU A 232 -22.11 10.64 4.86
CA LEU A 232 -21.62 9.57 5.74
C LEU A 232 -22.76 8.62 6.18
N PHE A 233 -23.93 9.16 6.53
CA PHE A 233 -25.02 8.40 7.16
C PHE A 233 -26.29 8.30 6.29
N GLY A 234 -26.32 8.96 5.13
CA GLY A 234 -27.43 8.94 4.18
C GLY A 234 -28.22 10.24 4.11
N GLU A 235 -28.90 10.45 2.99
CA GLU A 235 -29.60 11.70 2.60
C GLU A 235 -30.69 12.17 3.59
N ASP A 236 -31.32 11.22 4.28
CA ASP A 236 -32.38 11.53 5.26
C ASP A 236 -31.84 11.99 6.63
N THR A 237 -30.50 12.04 6.79
CA THR A 237 -29.86 12.43 8.04
C THR A 237 -30.10 13.91 8.33
N LYS A 238 -30.68 14.18 9.50
CA LYS A 238 -30.85 15.53 10.00
C LYS A 238 -29.81 15.84 11.05
N VAL A 239 -29.35 17.08 11.09
CA VAL A 239 -28.39 17.58 12.07
C VAL A 239 -29.02 18.55 13.05
N LYS A 240 -28.52 18.56 14.28
CA LYS A 240 -28.89 19.47 15.35
C LYS A 240 -27.63 19.98 16.00
N PHE A 241 -27.51 21.28 16.19
CA PHE A 241 -26.38 21.90 16.89
C PHE A 241 -26.80 22.32 18.29
N ARG A 242 -26.02 21.94 19.27
CA ARG A 242 -26.22 22.32 20.67
C ARG A 242 -25.06 23.25 21.08
N PRO A 243 -25.33 24.40 21.74
CA PRO A 243 -24.25 25.25 22.24
C PRO A 243 -23.33 24.46 23.19
N HIS A 244 -22.04 24.68 23.02
CA HIS A 244 -20.98 24.12 23.87
C HIS A 244 -19.87 25.15 24.08
N HIS A 245 -18.85 24.82 24.83
CA HIS A 245 -17.66 25.68 25.01
C HIS A 245 -16.39 24.89 24.74
N PHE A 246 -15.55 25.45 23.86
CA PHE A 246 -14.16 25.02 23.64
C PHE A 246 -13.27 26.26 23.71
N PRO A 247 -12.05 26.19 24.32
CA PRO A 247 -11.19 27.36 24.47
C PRO A 247 -10.77 28.00 23.13
N PHE A 248 -10.61 27.19 22.09
CA PHE A 248 -10.10 27.58 20.77
C PHE A 248 -11.22 27.95 19.78
N THR A 249 -12.48 27.89 20.17
CA THR A 249 -13.62 28.29 19.31
C THR A 249 -14.65 29.13 20.06
N GLU A 250 -15.22 30.17 19.39
CA GLU A 250 -16.32 31.00 19.91
C GLU A 250 -17.10 31.62 18.73
N PRO A 251 -18.42 31.34 18.57
CA PRO A 251 -19.22 30.38 19.34
C PRO A 251 -18.86 28.92 19.03
N SER A 252 -19.03 28.08 20.05
CA SER A 252 -18.81 26.64 19.93
C SER A 252 -20.12 25.86 19.98
N ALA A 253 -20.15 24.68 19.37
CA ALA A 253 -21.28 23.77 19.38
C ALA A 253 -20.85 22.31 19.30
N GLU A 254 -21.72 21.44 19.75
CA GLU A 254 -21.69 20.02 19.43
C GLU A 254 -22.75 19.74 18.37
N MET A 255 -22.43 18.83 17.43
CA MET A 255 -23.36 18.39 16.42
C MET A 255 -23.86 16.98 16.69
N ASP A 256 -25.20 16.85 16.77
CA ASP A 256 -25.91 15.59 16.83
C ASP A 256 -26.51 15.29 15.45
N VAL A 257 -26.57 14.00 15.11
CA VAL A 257 -27.30 13.48 13.93
C VAL A 257 -28.51 12.67 14.37
N THR A 258 -29.53 12.60 13.52
CA THR A 258 -30.65 11.69 13.74
C THR A 258 -30.13 10.26 13.82
N CYS A 259 -30.57 9.52 14.82
CA CYS A 259 -30.17 8.11 14.93
C CYS A 259 -30.63 7.34 13.68
N PHE A 260 -29.69 6.93 12.88
CA PHE A 260 -29.92 6.22 11.62
C PHE A 260 -30.56 4.84 11.84
N LYS A 261 -30.34 4.20 12.99
CA LYS A 261 -30.97 2.90 13.32
C LYS A 261 -32.47 2.99 13.56
N CYS A 262 -32.94 4.04 14.23
CA CYS A 262 -34.35 4.18 14.58
C CYS A 262 -35.05 5.35 13.87
N GLY A 263 -34.35 6.08 13.02
CA GLY A 263 -34.93 7.24 12.31
C GLY A 263 -35.47 8.34 13.25
N GLY A 264 -34.81 8.51 14.42
CA GLY A 264 -35.20 9.52 15.40
C GLY A 264 -36.31 9.10 16.39
N LYS A 265 -36.77 7.84 16.33
CA LYS A 265 -37.85 7.33 17.22
C LYS A 265 -37.38 6.97 18.62
N GLY A 266 -36.12 6.87 18.86
CA GLY A 266 -35.52 6.37 20.09
C GLY A 266 -35.28 4.86 20.06
N CYS A 267 -34.04 4.42 20.39
CA CYS A 267 -33.64 3.02 20.50
C CYS A 267 -32.51 2.87 21.52
N ARG A 268 -32.06 1.64 21.73
CA ARG A 268 -30.94 1.35 22.64
C ARG A 268 -29.65 2.10 22.25
N MET A 269 -29.32 2.19 20.96
CA MET A 269 -28.13 2.88 20.45
C MET A 269 -28.12 4.37 20.82
N CYS A 270 -29.23 5.08 20.63
CA CYS A 270 -29.39 6.49 21.00
C CYS A 270 -29.95 6.69 22.40
N LYS A 271 -29.97 5.66 23.24
CA LYS A 271 -30.48 5.68 24.63
C LYS A 271 -31.89 6.28 24.75
N GLY A 272 -32.72 6.11 23.72
CA GLY A 272 -34.11 6.61 23.68
C GLY A 272 -34.25 8.03 23.17
N GLU A 273 -33.19 8.80 22.94
CA GLU A 273 -33.27 10.22 22.58
C GLU A 273 -33.55 10.48 21.09
N GLY A 274 -33.30 9.50 20.23
CA GLY A 274 -33.45 9.66 18.76
C GLY A 274 -32.31 10.43 18.10
N TRP A 275 -31.35 10.95 18.87
CA TRP A 275 -30.19 11.72 18.41
C TRP A 275 -28.89 11.11 18.91
N ILE A 276 -27.81 11.29 18.16
CA ILE A 276 -26.48 10.78 18.49
C ILE A 276 -25.48 11.91 18.24
N GLU A 277 -24.72 12.26 19.28
CA GLU A 277 -23.62 13.20 19.16
C GLU A 277 -22.48 12.60 18.33
N ILE A 278 -21.95 13.40 17.38
CA ILE A 278 -20.92 12.97 16.43
C ILE A 278 -19.62 13.74 16.64
N LEU A 279 -19.69 15.06 16.82
CA LEU A 279 -18.52 15.94 16.79
C LEU A 279 -18.72 17.26 17.54
N GLY A 280 -17.59 17.86 17.94
CA GLY A 280 -17.50 19.24 18.38
C GLY A 280 -17.08 20.15 17.23
N CYS A 281 -17.56 21.40 17.25
CA CYS A 281 -17.23 22.40 16.22
C CYS A 281 -17.40 23.83 16.74
N GLY A 282 -16.92 24.80 15.98
CA GLY A 282 -17.12 26.22 16.29
C GLY A 282 -16.40 27.15 15.34
N MET A 283 -16.66 28.45 15.49
CA MET A 283 -15.85 29.47 14.83
C MET A 283 -14.51 29.59 15.55
N VAL A 284 -13.43 29.70 14.80
CA VAL A 284 -12.07 29.84 15.38
C VAL A 284 -12.01 31.10 16.23
N HIS A 285 -11.50 30.96 17.45
CA HIS A 285 -11.38 32.09 18.37
C HIS A 285 -10.39 33.15 17.83
N PRO A 286 -10.69 34.46 17.88
CA PRO A 286 -9.80 35.54 17.36
C PRO A 286 -8.36 35.44 17.85
N HIS A 287 -8.17 35.07 19.12
CA HIS A 287 -6.81 34.92 19.69
C HIS A 287 -6.00 33.82 19.01
N VAL A 288 -6.60 32.77 18.50
CA VAL A 288 -5.89 31.71 17.73
C VAL A 288 -5.33 32.28 16.43
N PHE A 289 -6.09 33.16 15.73
CA PHE A 289 -5.58 33.87 14.55
C PHE A 289 -4.44 34.83 14.88
N GLU A 290 -4.57 35.60 15.97
CA GLU A 290 -3.51 36.48 16.44
C GLU A 290 -2.20 35.71 16.71
N MET A 291 -2.26 34.55 17.34
CA MET A 291 -1.10 33.68 17.59
C MET A 291 -0.42 33.20 16.32
N CYS A 292 -1.19 33.05 15.23
CA CYS A 292 -0.67 32.65 13.90
C CYS A 292 -0.32 33.85 13.01
N GLY A 293 -0.43 35.11 13.51
CA GLY A 293 -0.14 36.35 12.75
C GLY A 293 -1.21 36.65 11.66
N ILE A 294 -2.41 36.12 11.80
CA ILE A 294 -3.57 36.36 10.91
C ILE A 294 -4.45 37.45 11.54
N ASP A 295 -4.89 38.42 10.73
CA ASP A 295 -5.78 39.48 11.19
C ASP A 295 -7.22 38.98 11.34
N PRO A 296 -7.78 38.85 12.57
CA PRO A 296 -9.14 38.37 12.80
C PRO A 296 -10.24 39.33 12.32
N GLU A 297 -9.94 40.57 12.01
CA GLU A 297 -10.90 41.49 11.40
C GLU A 297 -11.05 41.24 9.88
N GLU A 298 -10.02 40.71 9.23
CA GLU A 298 -10.02 40.41 7.79
C GLU A 298 -10.45 38.96 7.49
N TYR A 299 -10.04 38.01 8.34
CA TYR A 299 -10.26 36.58 8.14
C TYR A 299 -11.10 35.98 9.25
N GLN A 300 -11.98 35.07 8.88
CA GLN A 300 -12.76 34.26 9.78
C GLN A 300 -12.54 32.77 9.44
N GLY A 301 -12.87 31.91 10.36
CA GLY A 301 -12.76 30.48 10.12
C GLY A 301 -13.61 29.66 11.07
N PHE A 302 -13.74 28.41 10.74
CA PHE A 302 -14.36 27.42 11.61
C PHE A 302 -13.49 26.17 11.71
N ALA A 303 -13.62 25.50 12.84
CA ALA A 303 -12.98 24.21 13.09
C ALA A 303 -13.99 23.18 13.59
N PHE A 304 -13.70 21.92 13.38
CA PHE A 304 -14.47 20.79 13.88
C PHE A 304 -13.56 19.59 14.15
N GLY A 305 -14.01 18.68 15.04
CA GLY A 305 -13.23 17.46 15.34
C GLY A 305 -14.14 16.28 15.59
N VAL A 306 -13.92 15.17 14.88
CA VAL A 306 -14.67 13.92 14.97
C VAL A 306 -13.78 12.75 15.31
N GLY A 307 -14.21 11.90 16.25
CA GLY A 307 -13.51 10.65 16.59
C GLY A 307 -13.86 9.54 15.58
N LEU A 308 -12.84 8.95 14.98
CA LEU A 308 -13.02 7.85 14.01
C LEU A 308 -13.62 6.61 14.66
N GLU A 309 -13.22 6.30 15.88
CA GLU A 309 -13.78 5.20 16.67
C GLU A 309 -15.30 5.36 16.78
N ARG A 310 -15.76 6.59 17.07
CA ARG A 310 -17.18 6.89 17.17
C ARG A 310 -17.90 6.64 15.86
N ILE A 311 -17.33 7.08 14.74
CA ILE A 311 -17.87 6.82 13.40
C ILE A 311 -17.89 5.30 13.11
N ALA A 312 -16.80 4.60 13.33
CA ALA A 312 -16.72 3.16 13.07
C ALA A 312 -17.73 2.37 13.92
N MET A 313 -17.83 2.68 15.22
CA MET A 313 -18.79 2.06 16.12
C MET A 313 -20.23 2.28 15.66
N LEU A 314 -20.56 3.50 15.28
CA LEU A 314 -21.92 3.83 14.83
C LEU A 314 -22.26 3.17 13.49
N LYS A 315 -21.33 3.21 12.55
CA LYS A 315 -21.54 2.71 11.18
C LYS A 315 -21.64 1.18 11.13
N TYR A 316 -20.83 0.50 11.91
CA TYR A 316 -20.75 -0.96 11.93
C TYR A 316 -21.48 -1.61 13.11
N GLU A 317 -22.25 -0.82 13.88
CA GLU A 317 -22.97 -1.29 15.06
C GLU A 317 -22.08 -1.99 16.09
N ILE A 318 -20.83 -1.50 16.24
CA ILE A 318 -19.89 -2.00 17.25
C ILE A 318 -20.31 -1.41 18.60
N ASP A 319 -20.59 -2.26 19.56
CA ASP A 319 -21.15 -1.88 20.86
C ASP A 319 -20.09 -1.60 21.93
N ASP A 320 -18.84 -2.04 21.69
CA ASP A 320 -17.72 -1.84 22.61
C ASP A 320 -16.46 -1.39 21.85
N MET A 321 -15.86 -0.27 22.29
CA MET A 321 -14.67 0.30 21.70
C MET A 321 -13.44 -0.61 21.86
N HIS A 322 -13.37 -1.44 22.90
CA HIS A 322 -12.26 -2.38 23.12
C HIS A 322 -12.04 -3.29 21.90
N HIS A 323 -13.09 -3.70 21.20
CA HIS A 323 -12.97 -4.53 20.01
C HIS A 323 -12.12 -3.93 18.91
N LEU A 324 -12.01 -2.60 18.85
CA LEU A 324 -11.17 -1.90 17.90
C LEU A 324 -9.66 -2.01 18.22
N TYR A 325 -9.30 -2.34 19.46
CA TYR A 325 -7.93 -2.32 19.97
C TYR A 325 -7.40 -3.68 20.44
N GLU A 326 -8.28 -4.64 20.73
CA GLU A 326 -7.90 -5.97 21.22
C GLU A 326 -7.23 -6.87 20.16
N ASN A 327 -7.24 -6.49 18.90
CA ASN A 327 -6.70 -7.29 17.79
C ASN A 327 -7.30 -8.69 17.65
N ASP A 328 -8.56 -8.90 18.08
CA ASP A 328 -9.22 -10.19 17.88
C ASP A 328 -9.48 -10.44 16.39
N ILE A 329 -8.81 -11.46 15.85
CA ILE A 329 -8.91 -11.80 14.43
C ILE A 329 -10.34 -12.24 14.02
N ARG A 330 -11.16 -12.71 14.96
CA ARG A 330 -12.57 -13.08 14.71
C ARG A 330 -13.42 -11.84 14.47
N PHE A 331 -13.10 -10.75 15.20
CA PHE A 331 -13.72 -9.45 14.99
C PHE A 331 -13.24 -8.82 13.69
N LEU A 332 -11.93 -8.71 13.49
CA LEU A 332 -11.34 -8.05 12.32
C LEU A 332 -11.72 -8.71 10.98
N LYS A 333 -12.00 -10.00 10.96
CA LYS A 333 -12.45 -10.71 9.75
C LYS A 333 -13.87 -10.40 9.30
N GLN A 334 -14.62 -9.61 10.07
CA GLN A 334 -16.00 -9.22 9.72
C GLN A 334 -16.03 -8.00 8.78
N PHE A 335 -14.89 -7.33 8.57
CA PHE A 335 -14.75 -6.10 7.78
C PHE A 335 -13.95 -6.30 6.50
#